data_973e4d050ab1f0c2dfb0c88f6319206d
#
_entry.id   973e4d050ab1f0c2dfb0c88f6319206d
#
_cell.length_a   1.000
_cell.length_b   1.000
_cell.length_c   1.000
_cell.angle_alpha   90.00
_cell.angle_beta   90.00
_cell.angle_gamma   90.00
#
_symmetry.space_group_name_H-M   'P 1'
#
loop_
_entity.id
_entity.type
_entity.pdbx_description
1 polymer ?
#
loop_
_entity_poly.entity_id
_entity_poly.type
_entity_poly.pdbx_seq_one_letter_code
_entity_poly.pdbx_strand_id
1 'polypeptide(L)'
;MTLKNFAVTFVLGSMALVTVGATSMRAQSHVNSPDPALGTPSVDSTESHIGGLTGHAADGKKLYRRFCIGCHGPDGNGQGMNAQWIDPKPRDFTEATFKCRSTPTGTLPTDDDLYNAITRGFVTTNMPAWRPLTPQERANLVAFVKTWSPRWAKEKPGTPLTIPAETPITIESILHGRQLFQKLECWKCHGPQGHGDGPSADTLTDSKNNPIRPYDFSSGSRFMCGVTNQDLYRIFMTGLDGSPMPSFADVVKPEEAWDLVHFLRTLQPLKTQEADLWQTYRAAHGADIKPIGPDAAPGGK
;
A
#
# COMPACT_ATOMS: atom_id res chain seq x y z
N MET A 1 -33.45 -54.07 69.99
CA MET A 1 -32.20 -54.40 69.44
C MET A 1 -31.41 -53.13 69.34
N THR A 2 -30.37 -53.08 70.00
CA THR A 2 -29.48 -52.10 70.66
C THR A 2 -29.15 -50.87 69.80
N LEU A 3 -29.61 -49.68 70.23
CA LEU A 3 -29.07 -48.38 69.87
C LEU A 3 -27.68 -48.20 70.52
N LYS A 4 -26.67 -47.87 69.74
CA LYS A 4 -25.39 -47.37 70.23
C LYS A 4 -25.33 -45.87 70.06
N ASN A 5 -25.26 -45.17 71.20
CA ASN A 5 -25.02 -43.75 71.33
C ASN A 5 -23.61 -43.39 70.79
N PHE A 6 -23.50 -42.42 69.88
CA PHE A 6 -22.25 -41.77 69.57
C PHE A 6 -22.28 -40.35 70.17
N ALA A 7 -21.39 -40.11 71.09
CA ALA A 7 -21.17 -38.82 71.71
C ALA A 7 -20.40 -37.92 70.67
N VAL A 8 -20.94 -36.76 70.42
CA VAL A 8 -20.28 -35.74 69.56
C VAL A 8 -19.53 -34.80 70.53
N THR A 9 -18.22 -34.83 70.44
CA THR A 9 -17.34 -33.93 71.21
C THR A 9 -17.20 -32.63 70.36
N PHE A 10 -17.70 -31.51 70.89
CA PHE A 10 -17.50 -30.18 70.32
C PHE A 10 -16.07 -29.71 70.69
N VAL A 11 -15.24 -29.56 69.71
CA VAL A 11 -13.94 -28.86 69.81
C VAL A 11 -14.18 -27.41 69.48
N LEU A 12 -14.04 -26.54 70.48
CA LEU A 12 -14.03 -25.08 70.29
C LEU A 12 -12.70 -24.69 69.62
N GLY A 13 -12.74 -24.50 68.34
CA GLY A 13 -11.63 -23.94 67.60
C GLY A 13 -11.64 -22.38 67.64
N SER A 14 -10.57 -21.84 68.22
CA SER A 14 -10.33 -20.40 68.29
C SER A 14 -10.28 -19.79 66.92
N MET A 15 -11.22 -18.91 66.62
CA MET A 15 -11.23 -18.09 65.38
C MET A 15 -10.15 -17.00 65.50
N ALA A 16 -9.00 -17.22 64.86
CA ALA A 16 -8.03 -16.16 64.68
C ALA A 16 -8.58 -15.16 63.64
N LEU A 17 -8.79 -13.94 64.09
CA LEU A 17 -9.14 -12.81 63.16
C LEU A 17 -7.94 -12.48 62.26
N VAL A 18 -7.97 -12.96 61.04
CA VAL A 18 -7.03 -12.51 60.01
C VAL A 18 -7.50 -11.14 59.54
N THR A 19 -6.88 -10.08 60.02
CA THR A 19 -7.02 -8.74 59.45
C THR A 19 -6.34 -8.72 58.08
N VAL A 20 -7.14 -8.82 57.01
CA VAL A 20 -6.67 -8.58 55.65
C VAL A 20 -6.37 -7.08 55.55
N GLY A 21 -5.10 -6.73 55.69
CA GLY A 21 -4.63 -5.39 55.41
C GLY A 21 -4.94 -5.06 53.95
N ALA A 22 -5.80 -4.09 53.72
CA ALA A 22 -6.03 -3.51 52.43
C ALA A 22 -4.74 -2.83 52.00
N THR A 23 -3.86 -3.57 51.31
CA THR A 23 -2.78 -2.98 50.53
C THR A 23 -3.42 -2.18 49.41
N SER A 24 -3.51 -0.89 49.62
CA SER A 24 -3.79 0.08 48.57
C SER A 24 -2.83 -0.19 47.41
N MET A 25 -3.30 -0.84 46.35
CA MET A 25 -2.60 -0.84 45.07
C MET A 25 -2.61 0.61 44.61
N ARG A 26 -1.53 1.33 44.94
CA ARG A 26 -1.20 2.57 44.25
C ARG A 26 -1.08 2.20 42.79
N ALA A 27 -2.02 2.65 41.98
CA ALA A 27 -1.86 2.66 40.53
C ALA A 27 -0.50 3.29 40.25
N GLN A 28 0.45 2.47 39.80
CA GLN A 28 1.69 2.99 39.27
C GLN A 28 1.27 3.90 38.13
N SER A 29 1.39 5.20 38.39
CA SER A 29 1.39 6.17 37.32
C SER A 29 2.41 5.66 36.29
N HIS A 30 1.93 5.27 35.09
CA HIS A 30 2.79 4.99 33.97
C HIS A 30 3.75 6.17 33.89
N VAL A 31 5.01 5.88 34.17
CA VAL A 31 6.10 6.81 33.93
C VAL A 31 5.90 7.26 32.50
N ASN A 32 5.54 8.54 32.31
CA ASN A 32 5.53 9.19 31.04
C ASN A 32 6.95 9.10 30.52
N SER A 33 7.28 8.04 29.78
CA SER A 33 8.43 8.10 28.90
C SER A 33 8.20 9.33 28.04
N PRO A 34 9.12 10.30 28.01
CA PRO A 34 8.92 11.46 27.17
C PRO A 34 8.65 10.95 25.77
N ASP A 35 7.47 11.31 25.23
CA ASP A 35 7.14 11.06 23.86
C ASP A 35 8.34 11.43 23.00
N PRO A 36 8.80 10.57 22.08
CA PRO A 36 9.94 10.91 21.24
C PRO A 36 9.69 12.27 20.59
N ALA A 37 10.61 13.18 20.77
CA ALA A 37 10.51 14.51 20.18
C ALA A 37 10.38 14.35 18.66
N LEU A 38 9.39 15.00 18.07
CA LEU A 38 9.32 15.10 16.62
C LEU A 38 10.42 16.05 16.14
N GLY A 39 11.03 15.70 15.01
CA GLY A 39 11.93 16.60 14.28
C GLY A 39 11.23 17.89 13.84
N THR A 40 12.00 18.82 13.34
CA THR A 40 11.49 20.10 12.85
C THR A 40 10.89 19.92 11.46
N PRO A 41 9.58 20.20 11.27
CA PRO A 41 8.99 20.21 9.94
C PRO A 41 9.65 21.20 8.99
N SER A 42 9.69 20.89 7.71
CA SER A 42 10.24 21.78 6.68
C SER A 42 9.29 22.93 6.31
N VAL A 43 8.01 22.81 6.68
CA VAL A 43 6.96 23.81 6.47
C VAL A 43 6.18 23.96 7.79
N ASP A 44 6.02 25.19 8.25
CA ASP A 44 5.44 25.48 9.58
C ASP A 44 4.00 24.99 9.72
N SER A 45 3.20 25.16 8.68
CA SER A 45 1.83 24.65 8.64
C SER A 45 1.42 24.33 7.21
N THR A 46 0.54 23.34 7.09
CA THR A 46 -0.14 23.02 5.83
C THR A 46 -1.59 22.67 6.12
N GLU A 47 -2.40 22.82 5.11
CA GLU A 47 -3.77 22.34 5.09
C GLU A 47 -3.92 21.25 4.04
N SER A 48 -4.95 20.44 4.20
CA SER A 48 -5.40 19.50 3.17
C SER A 48 -6.88 19.73 2.89
N HIS A 49 -7.28 19.53 1.63
CA HIS A 49 -8.65 19.71 1.18
C HIS A 49 -9.13 18.42 0.51
N ILE A 50 -10.02 17.70 1.18
CA ILE A 50 -10.54 16.39 0.75
C ILE A 50 -12.06 16.43 0.77
N GLY A 51 -12.68 16.50 -0.41
CA GLY A 51 -14.13 16.72 -0.49
C GLY A 51 -14.50 18.04 0.20
N GLY A 52 -15.41 17.99 1.19
CA GLY A 52 -15.80 19.15 2.00
C GLY A 52 -14.98 19.32 3.29
N LEU A 53 -13.91 18.55 3.50
CA LEU A 53 -13.10 18.59 4.71
C LEU A 53 -11.87 19.47 4.51
N THR A 54 -11.52 20.25 5.54
CA THR A 54 -10.22 20.90 5.66
C THR A 54 -9.45 20.27 6.82
N GLY A 55 -8.31 19.68 6.51
CA GLY A 55 -7.42 19.10 7.51
C GLY A 55 -6.37 20.12 7.95
N HIS A 56 -6.00 20.10 9.24
CA HIS A 56 -5.03 21.00 9.85
C HIS A 56 -3.83 20.23 10.41
N ALA A 57 -2.62 20.66 10.06
CA ALA A 57 -1.37 20.00 10.45
C ALA A 57 -1.19 19.92 11.98
N ALA A 58 -1.58 20.95 12.72
CA ALA A 58 -1.49 20.97 14.19
C ALA A 58 -2.25 19.82 14.86
N ASP A 59 -3.43 19.47 14.33
CA ASP A 59 -4.22 18.35 14.83
C ASP A 59 -3.66 17.01 14.33
N GLY A 60 -3.19 16.97 13.09
CA GLY A 60 -2.52 15.79 12.53
C GLY A 60 -1.27 15.38 13.27
N LYS A 61 -0.54 16.34 13.85
CA LYS A 61 0.68 16.09 14.63
C LYS A 61 0.47 15.12 15.78
N LYS A 62 -0.61 15.25 16.53
CA LYS A 62 -0.94 14.38 17.67
C LYS A 62 -1.23 12.94 17.20
N LEU A 63 -1.96 12.83 16.08
CA LEU A 63 -2.29 11.53 15.47
C LEU A 63 -1.05 10.84 14.91
N TYR A 64 -0.17 11.60 14.25
CA TYR A 64 1.09 11.09 13.74
C TYR A 64 1.97 10.50 14.84
N ARG A 65 2.13 11.23 15.95
CA ARG A 65 2.89 10.75 17.11
C ARG A 65 2.32 9.45 17.67
N ARG A 66 1.02 9.32 17.69
CA ARG A 66 0.35 8.15 18.26
C ARG A 66 0.40 6.92 17.36
N PHE A 67 0.26 7.10 16.05
CA PHE A 67 -0.03 6.00 15.13
C PHE A 67 1.04 5.78 14.04
N CYS A 68 1.82 6.78 13.70
CA CYS A 68 2.65 6.77 12.49
C CYS A 68 4.16 6.79 12.78
N ILE A 69 4.57 7.44 13.87
CA ILE A 69 5.97 7.70 14.22
C ILE A 69 6.81 6.42 14.33
N GLY A 70 6.22 5.31 14.81
CA GLY A 70 6.92 4.04 15.00
C GLY A 70 7.51 3.47 13.71
N CYS A 71 6.87 3.72 12.57
CA CYS A 71 7.33 3.28 11.26
C CYS A 71 7.96 4.44 10.47
N HIS A 72 7.30 5.60 10.42
CA HIS A 72 7.73 6.73 9.58
C HIS A 72 8.76 7.65 10.23
N GLY A 73 9.06 7.44 11.51
CA GLY A 73 10.09 8.17 12.23
C GLY A 73 9.66 9.54 12.76
N PRO A 74 10.41 10.09 13.72
CA PRO A 74 10.16 11.41 14.29
C PRO A 74 10.38 12.54 13.29
N ASP A 75 11.20 12.32 12.25
CA ASP A 75 11.56 13.28 11.20
C ASP A 75 10.78 13.04 9.90
N GLY A 76 9.84 12.10 9.88
CA GLY A 76 9.08 11.75 8.67
C GLY A 76 9.91 11.06 7.57
N ASN A 77 11.13 10.65 7.88
CA ASN A 77 12.13 10.12 6.93
C ASN A 77 12.05 8.60 6.68
N GLY A 78 11.00 7.94 7.19
CA GLY A 78 10.82 6.50 7.05
C GLY A 78 11.71 5.65 7.96
N GLN A 79 12.44 6.26 8.91
CA GLN A 79 13.38 5.58 9.81
C GLN A 79 12.85 5.49 11.25
N GLY A 80 11.58 5.14 11.42
CA GLY A 80 11.02 4.86 12.74
C GLY A 80 11.65 3.62 13.36
N MET A 81 11.46 3.45 14.67
CA MET A 81 12.03 2.34 15.43
C MET A 81 11.65 0.96 14.86
N ASN A 82 10.49 0.85 14.21
CA ASN A 82 10.02 -0.39 13.60
C ASN A 82 10.53 -0.58 12.15
N ALA A 83 11.08 0.44 11.52
CA ALA A 83 11.43 0.42 10.10
C ALA A 83 12.47 -0.65 9.74
N GLN A 84 13.34 -1.02 10.67
CA GLN A 84 14.35 -2.06 10.46
C GLN A 84 13.75 -3.43 10.14
N TRP A 85 12.55 -3.74 10.66
CA TRP A 85 11.86 -5.02 10.45
C TRP A 85 10.78 -4.96 9.36
N ILE A 86 10.65 -3.83 8.64
CA ILE A 86 9.60 -3.62 7.64
C ILE A 86 10.20 -3.69 6.25
N ASP A 87 9.56 -4.48 5.39
CA ASP A 87 9.84 -4.55 3.97
C ASP A 87 8.51 -4.60 3.18
N PRO A 88 8.33 -3.76 2.16
CA PRO A 88 9.18 -2.63 1.77
C PRO A 88 9.25 -1.54 2.85
N LYS A 89 10.34 -0.77 2.84
CA LYS A 89 10.58 0.27 3.86
C LYS A 89 9.47 1.31 3.90
N PRO A 90 9.18 1.88 5.10
CA PRO A 90 8.21 2.96 5.23
C PRO A 90 8.58 4.16 4.37
N ARG A 91 7.55 4.85 3.85
CA ARG A 91 7.75 6.01 2.99
C ARG A 91 8.46 7.14 3.74
N ASP A 92 9.48 7.69 3.08
CA ASP A 92 10.13 8.93 3.45
C ASP A 92 9.27 10.11 2.93
N PHE A 93 8.71 10.88 3.85
CA PHE A 93 7.88 12.03 3.52
C PHE A 93 8.68 13.28 3.19
N THR A 94 9.96 13.33 3.57
CA THR A 94 10.83 14.48 3.32
C THR A 94 11.11 14.66 1.82
N GLU A 95 11.10 13.57 1.06
CA GLU A 95 11.27 13.59 -0.39
C GLU A 95 9.97 13.97 -1.13
N ALA A 96 8.82 13.82 -0.49
CA ALA A 96 7.50 13.98 -1.10
C ALA A 96 7.36 13.21 -2.44
N THR A 97 7.92 11.99 -2.47
CA THR A 97 7.84 11.06 -3.61
C THR A 97 6.89 9.91 -3.25
N PHE A 98 5.80 9.75 -3.98
CA PHE A 98 4.76 8.78 -3.65
C PHE A 98 4.45 7.86 -4.83
N LYS A 99 4.37 6.55 -4.55
CA LYS A 99 4.08 5.52 -5.58
C LYS A 99 2.65 5.60 -6.08
N CYS A 100 1.68 5.69 -5.16
CA CYS A 100 0.25 5.64 -5.48
C CYS A 100 -0.31 7.06 -5.57
N ARG A 101 -0.46 7.55 -6.78
CA ARG A 101 -0.97 8.88 -7.06
C ARG A 101 -1.79 8.89 -8.36
N SER A 102 -2.59 9.93 -8.52
CA SER A 102 -3.35 10.20 -9.74
C SER A 102 -2.65 11.19 -10.68
N THR A 103 -1.56 11.79 -10.23
CA THR A 103 -0.83 12.87 -10.92
C THR A 103 0.33 12.31 -11.76
N PRO A 104 0.83 13.04 -12.75
CA PRO A 104 1.96 12.61 -13.59
C PRO A 104 3.22 12.30 -12.76
N THR A 105 4.09 11.45 -13.34
CA THR A 105 5.38 11.10 -12.73
C THR A 105 6.19 12.33 -12.35
N GLY A 106 6.85 12.27 -11.18
CA GLY A 106 7.69 13.36 -10.67
C GLY A 106 6.92 14.52 -10.00
N THR A 107 5.59 14.59 -10.17
CA THR A 107 4.78 15.65 -9.53
C THR A 107 4.28 15.26 -8.15
N LEU A 108 3.85 16.25 -7.34
CA LEU A 108 3.21 15.97 -6.07
C LEU A 108 1.85 15.29 -6.27
N PRO A 109 1.47 14.34 -5.39
CA PRO A 109 0.13 13.76 -5.37
C PRO A 109 -0.92 14.81 -4.94
N THR A 110 -2.18 14.50 -5.19
CA THR A 110 -3.28 15.27 -4.61
C THR A 110 -3.49 14.93 -3.13
N ASP A 111 -4.22 15.77 -2.41
CA ASP A 111 -4.63 15.46 -1.05
C ASP A 111 -5.52 14.22 -0.98
N ASP A 112 -6.36 13.99 -2.00
CA ASP A 112 -7.16 12.78 -2.14
C ASP A 112 -6.30 11.52 -2.30
N ASP A 113 -5.19 11.58 -3.04
CA ASP A 113 -4.26 10.45 -3.17
C ASP A 113 -3.69 10.04 -1.81
N LEU A 114 -3.22 11.02 -1.03
CA LEU A 114 -2.67 10.80 0.31
C LEU A 114 -3.75 10.30 1.28
N TYR A 115 -4.92 10.90 1.24
CA TYR A 115 -6.06 10.50 2.06
C TYR A 115 -6.51 9.07 1.77
N ASN A 116 -6.57 8.70 0.49
CA ASN A 116 -6.90 7.36 0.05
C ASN A 116 -5.84 6.34 0.48
N ALA A 117 -4.55 6.71 0.41
CA ALA A 117 -3.44 5.88 0.87
C ALA A 117 -3.56 5.60 2.39
N ILE A 118 -3.80 6.62 3.21
CA ILE A 118 -4.03 6.47 4.65
C ILE A 118 -5.28 5.63 4.91
N THR A 119 -6.38 5.92 4.21
CA THR A 119 -7.68 5.25 4.44
C THR A 119 -7.62 3.75 4.13
N ARG A 120 -6.99 3.38 3.02
CA ARG A 120 -6.96 1.99 2.52
C ARG A 120 -5.78 1.18 3.06
N GLY A 121 -4.70 1.85 3.46
CA GLY A 121 -3.41 1.20 3.69
C GLY A 121 -2.89 0.53 2.41
N PHE A 122 -1.88 -0.30 2.56
CA PHE A 122 -1.26 -1.02 1.45
C PHE A 122 -1.14 -2.49 1.80
N VAL A 123 -2.01 -3.33 1.23
CA VAL A 123 -2.17 -4.75 1.58
C VAL A 123 -0.91 -5.61 1.37
N THR A 124 0.01 -5.16 0.53
CA THR A 124 1.29 -5.84 0.27
C THR A 124 2.43 -5.31 1.14
N THR A 125 2.12 -4.54 2.17
CA THR A 125 3.08 -3.90 3.08
C THR A 125 2.57 -3.91 4.51
N ASN A 126 3.39 -3.42 5.44
CA ASN A 126 2.99 -3.25 6.84
C ASN A 126 2.18 -1.95 7.11
N MET A 127 1.85 -1.16 6.09
CA MET A 127 1.00 0.04 6.25
C MET A 127 -0.48 -0.36 6.38
N PRO A 128 -1.06 -0.32 7.57
CA PRO A 128 -2.45 -0.73 7.79
C PRO A 128 -3.45 0.29 7.23
N ALA A 129 -4.68 -0.15 7.07
CA ALA A 129 -5.81 0.74 6.75
C ALA A 129 -6.24 1.52 8.00
N TRP A 130 -6.24 2.83 7.93
CA TRP A 130 -6.64 3.72 9.03
C TRP A 130 -8.11 4.11 8.99
N ARG A 131 -8.97 3.19 8.56
CA ARG A 131 -10.44 3.38 8.58
C ARG A 131 -11.04 3.63 9.98
N PRO A 132 -10.45 3.12 11.09
CA PRO A 132 -10.94 3.44 12.43
C PRO A 132 -10.81 4.92 12.81
N LEU A 133 -9.90 5.67 12.17
CA LEU A 133 -9.83 7.12 12.30
C LEU A 133 -11.00 7.77 11.55
N THR A 134 -11.55 8.82 12.12
CA THR A 134 -12.60 9.60 11.47
C THR A 134 -12.11 10.23 10.16
N PRO A 135 -13.00 10.60 9.24
CA PRO A 135 -12.59 11.30 8.02
C PRO A 135 -11.78 12.58 8.30
N GLN A 136 -12.16 13.35 9.32
CA GLN A 136 -11.43 14.56 9.71
C GLN A 136 -10.02 14.26 10.24
N GLU A 137 -9.86 13.23 11.05
CA GLU A 137 -8.55 12.84 11.56
C GLU A 137 -7.61 12.42 10.43
N ARG A 138 -8.10 11.69 9.43
CA ARG A 138 -7.30 11.35 8.25
C ARG A 138 -6.93 12.56 7.42
N ALA A 139 -7.84 13.54 7.25
CA ALA A 139 -7.53 14.79 6.59
C ALA A 139 -6.44 15.57 7.36
N ASN A 140 -6.54 15.65 8.69
CA ASN A 140 -5.51 16.25 9.52
C ASN A 140 -4.14 15.57 9.37
N LEU A 141 -4.12 14.22 9.27
CA LEU A 141 -2.87 13.48 9.01
C LEU A 141 -2.27 13.83 7.66
N VAL A 142 -3.08 13.96 6.60
CA VAL A 142 -2.60 14.42 5.28
C VAL A 142 -1.92 15.77 5.40
N ALA A 143 -2.60 16.74 6.05
CA ALA A 143 -2.02 18.05 6.29
C ALA A 143 -0.67 17.96 7.01
N PHE A 144 -0.57 17.14 8.07
CA PHE A 144 0.69 17.01 8.81
C PHE A 144 1.79 16.33 8.00
N VAL A 145 1.50 15.28 7.24
CA VAL A 145 2.49 14.60 6.38
C VAL A 145 3.12 15.56 5.37
N LYS A 146 2.36 16.52 4.86
CA LYS A 146 2.85 17.53 3.93
C LYS A 146 3.89 18.47 4.55
N THR A 147 3.89 18.66 5.87
CA THR A 147 4.87 19.54 6.55
C THR A 147 6.32 19.05 6.44
N TRP A 148 6.54 17.78 6.16
CA TRP A 148 7.89 17.21 6.13
C TRP A 148 8.72 17.60 4.89
N SER A 149 8.10 18.04 3.79
CA SER A 149 8.83 18.40 2.59
C SER A 149 8.59 19.83 2.14
N PRO A 150 9.67 20.58 1.82
CA PRO A 150 9.58 21.94 1.31
C PRO A 150 8.91 22.01 -0.09
N ARG A 151 8.75 20.88 -0.77
CA ARG A 151 8.06 20.82 -2.07
C ARG A 151 6.63 21.34 -1.97
N TRP A 152 5.93 21.03 -0.86
CA TRP A 152 4.55 21.47 -0.65
C TRP A 152 4.37 23.00 -0.51
N ALA A 153 5.45 23.72 -0.16
CA ALA A 153 5.44 25.18 -0.15
C ALA A 153 5.79 25.79 -1.52
N LYS A 154 6.47 25.02 -2.39
CA LYS A 154 7.03 25.51 -3.66
C LYS A 154 6.28 25.03 -4.89
N GLU A 155 5.61 23.89 -4.78
CA GLU A 155 4.97 23.20 -5.89
C GLU A 155 3.49 22.98 -5.59
N LYS A 156 2.68 22.97 -6.64
CA LYS A 156 1.29 22.49 -6.57
C LYS A 156 1.24 21.02 -6.99
N PRO A 157 0.26 20.25 -6.50
CA PRO A 157 -0.01 18.91 -7.03
C PRO A 157 -0.15 18.94 -8.55
N GLY A 158 0.31 17.88 -9.21
CA GLY A 158 0.05 17.71 -10.64
C GLY A 158 -1.45 17.63 -10.93
N THR A 159 -1.82 17.90 -12.17
CA THR A 159 -3.21 17.71 -12.63
C THR A 159 -3.51 16.20 -12.65
N PRO A 160 -4.53 15.72 -11.95
CA PRO A 160 -4.89 14.31 -11.97
C PRO A 160 -5.18 13.82 -13.39
N LEU A 161 -4.71 12.61 -13.67
CA LEU A 161 -5.00 11.92 -14.92
C LEU A 161 -6.51 11.71 -15.08
N THR A 162 -7.04 12.14 -16.22
CA THR A 162 -8.38 11.76 -16.64
C THR A 162 -8.34 10.35 -17.23
N ILE A 163 -9.00 9.40 -16.57
CA ILE A 163 -9.10 8.02 -17.03
C ILE A 163 -10.32 7.95 -17.99
N PRO A 164 -10.14 7.63 -19.27
CA PRO A 164 -11.26 7.46 -20.19
C PRO A 164 -12.08 6.23 -19.82
N ALA A 165 -13.28 6.12 -20.38
CA ALA A 165 -14.08 4.91 -20.24
C ALA A 165 -13.30 3.68 -20.71
N GLU A 166 -13.46 2.57 -20.00
CA GLU A 166 -12.84 1.30 -20.35
C GLU A 166 -13.34 0.83 -21.71
N THR A 167 -12.43 0.41 -22.57
CA THR A 167 -12.76 -0.16 -23.87
C THR A 167 -13.40 -1.55 -23.67
N PRO A 168 -14.18 -2.05 -24.67
CA PRO A 168 -14.75 -3.38 -24.57
C PRO A 168 -13.67 -4.46 -24.37
N ILE A 169 -13.93 -5.37 -23.45
CA ILE A 169 -13.07 -6.53 -23.20
C ILE A 169 -13.32 -7.56 -24.30
N THR A 170 -12.38 -7.72 -25.20
CA THR A 170 -12.44 -8.66 -26.33
C THR A 170 -11.15 -9.47 -26.42
N ILE A 171 -11.18 -10.56 -27.17
CA ILE A 171 -9.95 -11.33 -27.38
C ILE A 171 -8.89 -10.51 -28.14
N GLU A 172 -9.31 -9.63 -29.06
CA GLU A 172 -8.44 -8.75 -29.81
C GLU A 172 -7.71 -7.77 -28.88
N SER A 173 -8.43 -7.16 -27.90
CA SER A 173 -7.83 -6.28 -26.91
C SER A 173 -6.81 -7.03 -26.04
N ILE A 174 -7.13 -8.26 -25.62
CA ILE A 174 -6.21 -9.09 -24.84
C ILE A 174 -4.95 -9.45 -25.64
N LEU A 175 -5.11 -9.83 -26.91
CA LEU A 175 -3.98 -10.16 -27.79
C LEU A 175 -3.11 -8.92 -28.07
N HIS A 176 -3.71 -7.77 -28.29
CA HIS A 176 -2.98 -6.52 -28.46
C HIS A 176 -2.25 -6.11 -27.17
N GLY A 177 -2.90 -6.21 -26.02
CA GLY A 177 -2.26 -5.97 -24.73
C GLY A 177 -1.06 -6.89 -24.48
N ARG A 178 -1.17 -8.16 -24.90
CA ARG A 178 -0.06 -9.11 -24.86
C ARG A 178 1.10 -8.70 -25.77
N GLN A 179 0.80 -8.21 -26.98
CA GLN A 179 1.83 -7.68 -27.88
C GLN A 179 2.52 -6.44 -27.29
N LEU A 180 1.75 -5.56 -26.64
CA LEU A 180 2.29 -4.38 -25.95
C LEU A 180 3.18 -4.79 -24.77
N PHE A 181 2.79 -5.77 -23.98
CA PHE A 181 3.60 -6.32 -22.89
C PHE A 181 4.96 -6.84 -23.39
N GLN A 182 4.97 -7.48 -24.56
CA GLN A 182 6.21 -7.88 -25.23
C GLN A 182 7.00 -6.68 -25.76
N LYS A 183 6.35 -5.77 -26.53
CA LYS A 183 6.98 -4.63 -27.21
C LYS A 183 7.58 -3.61 -26.25
N LEU A 184 6.89 -3.36 -25.12
CA LEU A 184 7.32 -2.43 -24.06
C LEU A 184 8.26 -3.11 -23.05
N GLU A 185 8.65 -4.34 -23.32
CA GLU A 185 9.62 -5.12 -22.53
C GLU A 185 9.21 -5.32 -21.05
N CYS A 186 7.92 -5.28 -20.75
CA CYS A 186 7.40 -5.50 -19.39
C CYS A 186 7.87 -6.83 -18.80
N TRP A 187 8.02 -7.83 -19.68
CA TRP A 187 8.51 -9.17 -19.33
C TRP A 187 9.93 -9.20 -18.77
N LYS A 188 10.76 -8.18 -19.07
CA LYS A 188 12.14 -8.12 -18.52
C LYS A 188 12.17 -8.06 -17.01
N CYS A 189 11.17 -7.41 -16.43
CA CYS A 189 11.02 -7.33 -14.98
C CYS A 189 9.95 -8.30 -14.49
N HIS A 190 8.77 -8.29 -15.10
CA HIS A 190 7.62 -9.06 -14.62
C HIS A 190 7.64 -10.54 -15.03
N GLY A 191 8.57 -10.96 -15.88
CA GLY A 191 8.60 -12.32 -16.44
C GLY A 191 7.59 -12.55 -17.57
N PRO A 192 7.82 -13.55 -18.43
CA PRO A 192 6.95 -13.85 -19.57
C PRO A 192 5.54 -14.29 -19.19
N GLN A 193 5.36 -14.87 -18.00
CA GLN A 193 4.09 -15.27 -17.43
C GLN A 193 3.60 -14.33 -16.31
N GLY A 194 4.34 -13.25 -16.05
CA GLY A 194 3.98 -12.28 -15.04
C GLY A 194 4.24 -12.70 -13.60
N HIS A 195 5.18 -13.63 -13.36
CA HIS A 195 5.55 -14.11 -12.02
C HIS A 195 6.50 -13.17 -11.25
N GLY A 196 6.89 -12.03 -11.83
CA GLY A 196 7.88 -11.15 -11.22
C GLY A 196 9.31 -11.69 -11.27
N ASP A 197 9.56 -12.63 -12.15
CA ASP A 197 10.79 -13.43 -12.31
C ASP A 197 11.54 -13.12 -13.61
N GLY A 198 11.32 -11.94 -14.16
CA GLY A 198 12.04 -11.53 -15.38
C GLY A 198 13.55 -11.41 -15.15
N PRO A 199 14.34 -11.44 -16.24
CA PRO A 199 15.81 -11.44 -16.15
C PRO A 199 16.40 -10.24 -15.40
N SER A 200 15.67 -9.15 -15.27
CA SER A 200 16.09 -7.96 -14.49
C SER A 200 15.59 -7.98 -13.06
N ALA A 201 14.71 -8.89 -12.67
CA ALA A 201 13.97 -8.84 -11.40
C ALA A 201 14.86 -8.77 -10.17
N ASP A 202 15.94 -9.57 -10.14
CA ASP A 202 16.83 -9.67 -8.98
C ASP A 202 17.81 -8.49 -8.85
N THR A 203 17.90 -7.61 -9.85
CA THR A 203 18.82 -6.47 -9.86
C THR A 203 18.12 -5.13 -9.59
N LEU A 204 16.80 -5.15 -9.44
CA LEU A 204 16.02 -3.93 -9.26
C LEU A 204 16.21 -3.36 -7.86
N THR A 205 16.37 -2.03 -7.80
CA THR A 205 16.40 -1.27 -6.56
C THR A 205 15.43 -0.09 -6.62
N ASP A 206 14.97 0.35 -5.47
CA ASP A 206 14.23 1.62 -5.36
C ASP A 206 15.18 2.84 -5.40
N SER A 207 14.63 4.06 -5.32
CA SER A 207 15.41 5.30 -5.34
C SER A 207 16.40 5.46 -4.16
N LYS A 208 16.33 4.57 -3.18
CA LYS A 208 17.24 4.52 -2.02
C LYS A 208 18.19 3.31 -2.04
N ASN A 209 18.28 2.64 -3.19
CA ASN A 209 19.06 1.42 -3.38
C ASN A 209 18.61 0.23 -2.52
N ASN A 210 17.39 0.24 -1.99
CA ASN A 210 16.83 -0.96 -1.38
C ASN A 210 16.39 -1.94 -2.47
N PRO A 211 16.67 -3.25 -2.34
CA PRO A 211 16.16 -4.25 -3.27
C PRO A 211 14.63 -4.18 -3.37
N ILE A 212 14.11 -4.27 -4.57
CA ILE A 212 12.66 -4.27 -4.83
C ILE A 212 12.35 -5.36 -5.86
N ARG A 213 11.20 -6.01 -5.71
CA ARG A 213 10.76 -7.03 -6.66
C ARG A 213 9.58 -6.53 -7.49
N PRO A 214 9.52 -6.90 -8.77
CA PRO A 214 8.35 -6.69 -9.58
C PRO A 214 7.15 -7.41 -8.99
N TYR A 215 5.96 -6.89 -9.24
CA TYR A 215 4.73 -7.54 -8.81
C TYR A 215 4.54 -8.87 -9.56
N ASP A 216 4.23 -9.93 -8.82
CA ASP A 216 3.79 -11.22 -9.33
C ASP A 216 2.27 -11.20 -9.57
N PHE A 217 1.86 -11.13 -10.85
CA PHE A 217 0.45 -11.10 -11.23
C PHE A 217 -0.26 -12.42 -10.91
N SER A 218 0.45 -13.54 -10.87
CA SER A 218 -0.12 -14.86 -10.60
C SER A 218 -0.39 -15.11 -9.11
N SER A 219 0.13 -14.28 -8.22
CA SER A 219 0.00 -14.43 -6.77
C SER A 219 -1.43 -14.29 -6.25
N GLY A 220 -2.33 -13.70 -7.04
CA GLY A 220 -3.71 -13.38 -6.61
C GLY A 220 -3.78 -12.30 -5.55
N SER A 221 -2.66 -11.71 -5.14
CA SER A 221 -2.64 -10.60 -4.20
C SER A 221 -3.26 -9.35 -4.80
N ARG A 222 -3.65 -8.42 -3.94
CA ARG A 222 -4.11 -7.11 -4.40
C ARG A 222 -2.91 -6.25 -4.81
N PHE A 223 -3.08 -5.44 -5.83
CA PHE A 223 -2.08 -4.42 -6.16
C PHE A 223 -1.95 -3.38 -5.06
N MET A 224 -0.75 -2.87 -4.87
CA MET A 224 -0.47 -1.86 -3.85
C MET A 224 -1.37 -0.62 -4.00
N CYS A 225 -1.54 -0.12 -5.22
CA CYS A 225 -2.23 1.15 -5.48
C CYS A 225 -3.72 1.00 -5.83
N GLY A 226 -4.32 -0.17 -5.67
CA GLY A 226 -5.74 -0.41 -5.91
C GLY A 226 -6.02 -1.78 -6.49
N VAL A 227 -7.28 -2.05 -6.86
CA VAL A 227 -7.71 -3.39 -7.30
C VAL A 227 -8.54 -3.38 -8.59
N THR A 228 -9.02 -2.21 -9.02
CA THR A 228 -9.87 -2.07 -10.19
C THR A 228 -9.06 -1.97 -11.49
N ASN A 229 -9.72 -2.12 -12.63
CA ASN A 229 -9.09 -1.88 -13.94
C ASN A 229 -8.60 -0.44 -14.07
N GLN A 230 -9.38 0.54 -13.56
CA GLN A 230 -8.98 1.94 -13.50
C GLN A 230 -7.73 2.17 -12.65
N ASP A 231 -7.57 1.41 -11.55
CA ASP A 231 -6.35 1.49 -10.74
C ASP A 231 -5.12 0.99 -11.50
N LEU A 232 -5.25 -0.11 -12.26
CA LEU A 232 -4.17 -0.61 -13.11
C LEU A 232 -3.84 0.37 -14.24
N TYR A 233 -4.87 0.89 -14.92
CA TYR A 233 -4.71 1.93 -15.92
C TYR A 233 -3.90 3.11 -15.38
N ARG A 234 -4.30 3.63 -14.21
CA ARG A 234 -3.62 4.74 -13.56
C ARG A 234 -2.14 4.41 -13.29
N ILE A 235 -1.85 3.20 -12.77
CA ILE A 235 -0.46 2.77 -12.48
C ILE A 235 0.40 2.83 -13.74
N PHE A 236 -0.09 2.37 -14.89
CA PHE A 236 0.66 2.46 -16.15
C PHE A 236 0.91 3.89 -16.57
N MET A 237 -0.12 4.72 -16.50
CA MET A 237 -0.05 6.08 -16.99
C MET A 237 0.72 7.03 -16.07
N THR A 238 0.78 6.71 -14.76
CA THR A 238 1.53 7.55 -13.80
C THR A 238 2.86 6.96 -13.37
N GLY A 239 3.09 5.67 -13.57
CA GLY A 239 4.22 4.96 -13.00
C GLY A 239 4.16 4.86 -11.47
N LEU A 240 5.21 4.32 -10.87
CA LEU A 240 5.34 4.17 -9.41
C LEU A 240 6.62 4.91 -8.95
N ASP A 241 6.51 6.21 -8.68
CA ASP A 241 7.66 7.04 -8.32
C ASP A 241 8.46 6.48 -7.15
N GLY A 242 9.78 6.56 -7.26
CA GLY A 242 10.71 5.95 -6.33
C GLY A 242 10.87 4.44 -6.51
N SER A 243 10.37 3.88 -7.63
CA SER A 243 10.60 2.49 -8.04
C SER A 243 11.01 2.45 -9.52
N PRO A 244 11.54 1.30 -10.00
CA PRO A 244 11.88 1.13 -11.42
C PRO A 244 10.69 1.09 -12.39
N MET A 245 9.45 1.03 -11.90
CA MET A 245 8.26 1.01 -12.77
C MET A 245 7.97 2.41 -13.33
N PRO A 246 8.25 2.66 -14.63
CA PRO A 246 8.11 3.99 -15.21
C PRO A 246 6.66 4.34 -15.52
N SER A 247 6.41 5.60 -15.85
CA SER A 247 5.20 6.04 -16.54
C SER A 247 5.28 5.64 -18.03
N PHE A 248 4.15 5.23 -18.59
CA PHE A 248 4.02 4.95 -20.01
C PHE A 248 3.15 5.99 -20.74
N ALA A 249 2.82 7.10 -20.08
CA ALA A 249 1.93 8.12 -20.65
C ALA A 249 2.41 8.71 -21.98
N ASP A 250 3.72 8.77 -22.20
CA ASP A 250 4.31 9.34 -23.42
C ASP A 250 4.45 8.32 -24.57
N VAL A 251 4.24 7.02 -24.29
CA VAL A 251 4.51 5.94 -25.26
C VAL A 251 3.33 5.03 -25.52
N VAL A 252 2.28 5.09 -24.70
CA VAL A 252 1.09 4.25 -24.78
C VAL A 252 -0.15 5.14 -24.94
N LYS A 253 -0.94 4.87 -25.96
CA LYS A 253 -2.22 5.56 -26.14
C LYS A 253 -3.25 5.10 -25.12
N PRO A 254 -4.29 5.92 -24.85
CA PRO A 254 -5.33 5.55 -23.88
C PRO A 254 -5.98 4.18 -24.12
N GLU A 255 -6.27 3.84 -25.38
CA GLU A 255 -6.87 2.55 -25.74
C GLU A 255 -5.88 1.40 -25.51
N GLU A 256 -4.61 1.59 -25.87
CA GLU A 256 -3.55 0.62 -25.66
C GLU A 256 -3.30 0.34 -24.18
N ALA A 257 -3.47 1.35 -23.33
CA ALA A 257 -3.38 1.16 -21.87
C ALA A 257 -4.51 0.25 -21.35
N TRP A 258 -5.73 0.36 -21.89
CA TRP A 258 -6.82 -0.58 -21.57
C TRP A 258 -6.52 -1.99 -22.07
N ASP A 259 -5.98 -2.15 -23.25
CA ASP A 259 -5.59 -3.45 -23.79
C ASP A 259 -4.52 -4.13 -22.90
N LEU A 260 -3.53 -3.36 -22.42
CA LEU A 260 -2.58 -3.86 -21.42
C LEU A 260 -3.27 -4.31 -20.13
N VAL A 261 -4.23 -3.54 -19.62
CA VAL A 261 -5.01 -3.92 -18.43
C VAL A 261 -5.75 -5.24 -18.67
N HIS A 262 -6.44 -5.38 -19.81
CA HIS A 262 -7.16 -6.60 -20.17
C HIS A 262 -6.21 -7.82 -20.21
N PHE A 263 -5.05 -7.68 -20.82
CA PHE A 263 -4.05 -8.76 -20.82
C PHE A 263 -3.57 -9.10 -19.42
N LEU A 264 -3.22 -8.11 -18.58
CA LEU A 264 -2.74 -8.38 -17.22
C LEU A 264 -3.76 -9.08 -16.34
N ARG A 265 -5.06 -8.84 -16.59
CA ARG A 265 -6.12 -9.59 -15.90
C ARG A 265 -6.12 -11.07 -16.23
N THR A 266 -5.66 -11.44 -17.43
CA THR A 266 -5.54 -12.87 -17.80
C THR A 266 -4.42 -13.60 -17.04
N LEU A 267 -3.45 -12.87 -16.48
CA LEU A 267 -2.35 -13.44 -15.71
C LEU A 267 -2.72 -13.70 -14.25
N GLN A 268 -3.83 -13.13 -13.78
CA GLN A 268 -4.28 -13.30 -12.40
C GLN A 268 -5.11 -14.57 -12.23
N PRO A 269 -5.05 -15.27 -11.07
CA PRO A 269 -5.85 -16.45 -10.77
C PRO A 269 -7.28 -16.07 -10.37
N LEU A 270 -7.88 -15.11 -11.06
CA LEU A 270 -9.21 -14.59 -10.79
C LEU A 270 -10.17 -15.04 -11.89
N LYS A 271 -11.42 -15.27 -11.51
CA LYS A 271 -12.50 -15.51 -12.48
C LYS A 271 -12.97 -14.15 -12.99
N THR A 272 -12.43 -13.74 -14.13
CA THR A 272 -12.77 -12.50 -14.81
C THR A 272 -13.16 -12.81 -16.26
N GLN A 273 -13.85 -11.88 -16.91
CA GLN A 273 -14.20 -12.01 -18.32
C GLN A 273 -12.95 -12.18 -19.19
N GLU A 274 -11.88 -11.46 -18.89
CA GLU A 274 -10.61 -11.53 -19.59
C GLU A 274 -9.97 -12.92 -19.47
N ALA A 275 -10.00 -13.50 -18.26
CA ALA A 275 -9.46 -14.84 -18.02
C ALA A 275 -10.24 -15.91 -18.79
N ASP A 276 -11.57 -15.83 -18.80
CA ASP A 276 -12.44 -16.78 -19.51
C ASP A 276 -12.22 -16.70 -21.02
N LEU A 277 -12.19 -15.49 -21.58
CA LEU A 277 -11.89 -15.26 -23.01
C LEU A 277 -10.51 -15.81 -23.37
N TRP A 278 -9.50 -15.52 -22.56
CA TRP A 278 -8.13 -15.98 -22.78
C TRP A 278 -8.01 -17.51 -22.71
N GLN A 279 -8.62 -18.15 -21.73
CA GLN A 279 -8.62 -19.62 -21.62
C GLN A 279 -9.28 -20.28 -22.82
N THR A 280 -10.42 -19.76 -23.27
CA THR A 280 -11.13 -20.25 -24.45
C THR A 280 -10.27 -20.10 -25.71
N TYR A 281 -9.66 -18.96 -25.89
CA TYR A 281 -8.77 -18.70 -27.03
C TYR A 281 -7.56 -19.65 -27.02
N ARG A 282 -6.91 -19.80 -25.86
CA ARG A 282 -5.74 -20.68 -25.71
C ARG A 282 -6.09 -22.15 -25.98
N ALA A 283 -7.26 -22.60 -25.60
CA ALA A 283 -7.69 -23.97 -25.85
C ALA A 283 -7.82 -24.25 -27.36
N ALA A 284 -8.25 -23.24 -28.14
CA ALA A 284 -8.42 -23.38 -29.58
C ALA A 284 -7.13 -23.11 -30.41
N HIS A 285 -6.25 -22.23 -29.93
CA HIS A 285 -5.14 -21.65 -30.73
C HIS A 285 -3.78 -21.75 -30.02
N GLY A 286 -3.66 -22.55 -28.94
CA GLY A 286 -2.45 -22.55 -28.08
C GLY A 286 -1.15 -22.84 -28.81
N ALA A 287 -1.19 -23.66 -29.87
CA ALA A 287 -0.01 -23.99 -30.69
C ALA A 287 0.51 -22.80 -31.51
N ASP A 288 -0.35 -21.81 -31.80
CA ASP A 288 -0.02 -20.63 -32.64
C ASP A 288 0.41 -19.42 -31.80
N ILE A 289 0.26 -19.50 -30.46
CA ILE A 289 0.61 -18.40 -29.56
C ILE A 289 2.12 -18.39 -29.35
N LYS A 290 2.79 -17.41 -29.97
CA LYS A 290 4.23 -17.23 -29.74
C LYS A 290 4.53 -16.92 -28.27
N PRO A 291 5.59 -17.46 -27.68
CA PRO A 291 5.98 -17.13 -26.31
C PRO A 291 6.33 -15.65 -26.16
N ILE A 292 6.19 -15.11 -24.94
CA ILE A 292 6.74 -13.79 -24.59
C ILE A 292 8.18 -14.01 -24.16
N GLY A 293 9.10 -13.09 -24.52
CA GLY A 293 10.50 -13.18 -24.12
C GLY A 293 11.45 -12.73 -25.25
N PRO A 294 12.76 -12.98 -25.07
CA PRO A 294 13.79 -12.52 -26.01
C PRO A 294 13.64 -13.14 -27.41
N ASP A 295 13.13 -14.37 -27.48
CA ASP A 295 12.97 -15.10 -28.75
C ASP A 295 11.71 -14.71 -29.52
N ALA A 296 10.86 -13.88 -28.93
CA ALA A 296 9.67 -13.33 -29.58
C ALA A 296 9.96 -12.00 -30.29
N ALA A 297 11.13 -11.87 -30.94
CA ALA A 297 11.53 -10.65 -31.63
C ALA A 297 10.42 -10.13 -32.55
N PRO A 298 10.16 -8.81 -32.61
CA PRO A 298 9.20 -8.22 -33.53
C PRO A 298 9.73 -8.41 -34.97
N GLY A 299 9.06 -9.26 -35.73
CA GLY A 299 9.23 -9.31 -37.17
C GLY A 299 10.44 -10.05 -37.71
N GLY A 300 10.38 -11.38 -37.72
CA GLY A 300 10.83 -12.09 -38.92
C GLY A 300 9.89 -11.68 -40.05
N LYS A 301 10.43 -11.13 -41.10
CA LYS A 301 9.78 -10.73 -42.37
C LYS A 301 8.96 -11.87 -42.97
#